data_3f2517ab1e703a901becfe900a5169ee
#
_entry.id   3f2517ab1e703a901becfe900a5169ee
#
_cell.length_a   1.000
_cell.length_b   1.000
_cell.length_c   1.000
_cell.angle_alpha   90.00
_cell.angle_beta   90.00
_cell.angle_gamma   90.00
#
_symmetry.space_group_name_H-M   'P 1'
#
loop_
_entity.id
_entity.type
_entity.pdbx_description
1 polymer ?
#
loop_
_entity_poly.entity_id
_entity_poly.type
_entity_poly.pdbx_seq_one_letter_code
_entity_poly.pdbx_strand_id
1 'polypeptide(L)'
;MDTKKLHTPVVIFSDRPGGFYLISTVADASDFLFDNWAENDSEQWTDAMNQCAGADMGMTTVEEASIAFVTALKAAGMRIDPTLSLL
;
A
#
# COMPACT_ATOMS: atom_id res chain seq x y z
N MET A 1 -21.60 0.20 -0.47
CA MET A 1 -20.38 -0.62 -0.38
C MET A 1 -19.40 0.04 0.55
N ASP A 2 -18.92 -0.72 1.48
CA ASP A 2 -18.00 -0.17 2.47
C ASP A 2 -16.58 -0.17 1.92
N THR A 3 -16.03 1.03 1.75
CA THR A 3 -14.63 1.17 1.40
C THR A 3 -13.81 0.99 2.67
N LYS A 4 -12.93 0.01 2.69
CA LYS A 4 -12.10 -0.25 3.87
C LYS A 4 -10.96 0.74 3.92
N LYS A 5 -10.93 1.54 4.97
CA LYS A 5 -9.91 2.56 5.16
C LYS A 5 -8.74 2.02 5.96
N LEU A 6 -7.53 2.43 5.56
CA LEU A 6 -6.35 2.14 6.36
C LEU A 6 -6.44 2.94 7.66
N HIS A 7 -5.93 2.35 8.76
CA HIS A 7 -5.90 3.06 10.05
C HIS A 7 -5.05 4.32 9.97
N THR A 8 -3.97 4.26 9.21
CA THR A 8 -3.09 5.40 8.99
C THR A 8 -2.85 5.51 7.48
N PRO A 9 -3.19 6.65 6.86
CA PRO A 9 -2.89 6.84 5.44
C PRO A 9 -1.39 6.77 5.18
N VAL A 10 -1.03 6.30 3.99
CA VAL A 10 0.37 6.17 3.59
C VAL A 10 0.62 7.20 2.48
N VAL A 11 1.65 8.02 2.65
CA VAL A 11 2.10 8.94 1.61
C VAL A 11 3.34 8.37 0.96
N ILE A 12 3.29 8.22 -0.36
CA ILE A 12 4.40 7.69 -1.15
C ILE A 12 4.93 8.81 -2.02
N PHE A 13 6.21 9.15 -1.85
CA PHE A 13 6.83 10.22 -2.65
C PHE A 13 7.26 9.67 -4.00
N SER A 14 6.94 10.40 -5.06
CA SER A 14 7.38 10.05 -6.40
C SER A 14 8.70 10.74 -6.70
N ASP A 15 9.37 10.30 -7.78
CA ASP A 15 10.62 10.90 -8.23
C ASP A 15 10.42 12.30 -8.82
N ARG A 16 9.17 12.64 -9.13
CA ARG A 16 8.88 13.96 -9.70
C ARG A 16 8.81 15.00 -8.59
N PRO A 17 9.38 16.19 -8.80
CA PRO A 17 9.30 17.26 -7.81
C PRO A 17 7.86 17.57 -7.41
N GLY A 18 7.58 17.53 -6.12
CA GLY A 18 6.24 17.80 -5.60
C GLY A 18 5.22 16.72 -5.82
N GLY A 19 5.63 15.58 -6.40
CA GLY A 19 4.72 14.46 -6.64
C GLY A 19 4.60 13.54 -5.45
N PHE A 20 3.39 13.12 -5.13
CA PHE A 20 3.17 12.12 -4.11
C PHE A 20 1.82 11.41 -4.36
N TYR A 21 1.69 10.22 -3.77
CA TYR A 21 0.44 9.45 -3.78
C TYR A 21 -0.07 9.31 -2.36
N LEU A 22 -1.33 9.61 -2.15
CA LEU A 22 -1.97 9.41 -0.84
C LEU A 22 -2.80 8.13 -0.91
N ILE A 23 -2.41 7.16 -0.11
CA ILE A 23 -3.09 5.86 -0.05
C ILE A 23 -3.86 5.81 1.26
N SER A 24 -5.17 5.92 1.19
CA SER A 24 -6.01 5.97 2.39
C SER A 24 -6.97 4.79 2.53
N THR A 25 -7.12 3.98 1.49
CA THR A 25 -8.01 2.82 1.53
C THR A 25 -7.29 1.57 1.01
N VAL A 26 -7.84 0.40 1.34
CA VAL A 26 -7.32 -0.86 0.82
C VAL A 26 -7.43 -0.89 -0.71
N ALA A 27 -8.52 -0.35 -1.26
CA ALA A 27 -8.68 -0.28 -2.72
C ALA A 27 -7.59 0.57 -3.36
N ASP A 28 -7.26 1.71 -2.77
CA ASP A 28 -6.19 2.56 -3.27
C ASP A 28 -4.85 1.83 -3.25
N ALA A 29 -4.58 1.11 -2.16
CA ALA A 29 -3.34 0.33 -2.04
C ALA A 29 -3.27 -0.75 -3.11
N SER A 30 -4.36 -1.45 -3.33
CA SER A 30 -4.43 -2.50 -4.34
C SER A 30 -4.19 -1.93 -5.74
N ASP A 31 -4.83 -0.82 -6.07
CA ASP A 31 -4.66 -0.17 -7.37
C ASP A 31 -3.21 0.28 -7.58
N PHE A 32 -2.59 0.85 -6.55
CA PHE A 32 -1.20 1.27 -6.63
C PHE A 32 -0.27 0.09 -6.89
N LEU A 33 -0.49 -1.02 -6.16
CA LEU A 33 0.33 -2.21 -6.33
C LEU A 33 0.20 -2.78 -7.74
N PHE A 34 -1.02 -2.82 -8.27
CA PHE A 34 -1.29 -3.31 -9.62
C PHE A 34 -0.62 -2.45 -10.68
N ASP A 35 -0.76 -1.13 -10.55
CA ASP A 35 -0.21 -0.19 -11.53
C ASP A 35 1.31 -0.25 -11.60
N ASN A 36 1.96 -0.65 -10.52
CA ASN A 36 3.42 -0.67 -10.44
C ASN A 36 4.00 -2.09 -10.39
N TRP A 37 3.18 -3.10 -10.59
CA TRP A 37 3.61 -4.49 -10.44
C TRP A 37 4.72 -4.88 -11.42
N ALA A 38 4.60 -4.49 -12.67
CA ALA A 38 5.57 -4.89 -13.70
C ALA A 38 6.99 -4.43 -13.36
N GLU A 39 7.13 -3.32 -12.63
CA GLU A 39 8.42 -2.75 -12.27
C GLU A 39 8.93 -3.25 -10.92
N ASN A 40 8.06 -3.88 -10.13
CA ASN A 40 8.37 -4.25 -8.75
C ASN A 40 7.95 -5.69 -8.44
N ASP A 41 8.20 -6.59 -9.37
CA ASP A 41 7.83 -8.00 -9.26
C ASP A 41 8.70 -8.70 -8.23
N SER A 42 8.28 -8.65 -6.96
CA SER A 42 8.98 -9.31 -5.85
C SER A 42 7.97 -10.08 -5.02
N GLU A 43 8.47 -10.97 -4.14
CA GLU A 43 7.61 -11.72 -3.23
C GLU A 43 6.82 -10.78 -2.32
N GLN A 44 7.48 -9.76 -1.80
CA GLN A 44 6.83 -8.79 -0.93
C GLN A 44 5.72 -8.05 -1.66
N TRP A 45 5.94 -7.69 -2.92
CA TRP A 45 4.93 -7.00 -3.71
C TRP A 45 3.73 -7.91 -3.98
N THR A 46 3.99 -9.15 -4.39
CA THR A 46 2.94 -10.12 -4.64
C THR A 46 2.15 -10.41 -3.36
N ASP A 47 2.86 -10.58 -2.23
CA ASP A 47 2.20 -10.80 -0.95
C ASP A 47 1.29 -9.63 -0.58
N ALA A 48 1.76 -8.40 -0.80
CA ALA A 48 0.96 -7.22 -0.53
C ALA A 48 -0.31 -7.18 -1.38
N MET A 49 -0.19 -7.54 -2.65
CA MET A 49 -1.36 -7.62 -3.54
C MET A 49 -2.37 -8.63 -3.03
N ASN A 50 -1.90 -9.80 -2.59
CA ASN A 50 -2.76 -10.84 -2.05
C ASN A 50 -3.42 -10.40 -0.74
N GLN A 51 -2.67 -9.76 0.14
CA GLN A 51 -3.19 -9.29 1.43
C GLN A 51 -4.23 -8.19 1.23
N CYS A 52 -4.00 -7.27 0.32
CA CYS A 52 -4.97 -6.22 0.03
C CYS A 52 -6.25 -6.80 -0.58
N ALA A 53 -6.12 -7.75 -1.49
CA ALA A 53 -7.28 -8.41 -2.06
C ALA A 53 -8.04 -9.19 -1.00
N GLY A 54 -7.33 -9.87 -0.10
CA GLY A 54 -7.93 -10.60 1.01
C GLY A 54 -8.67 -9.68 1.97
N ALA A 55 -8.08 -8.53 2.27
CA ALA A 55 -8.73 -7.56 3.15
C ALA A 55 -10.00 -6.99 2.52
N ASP A 56 -9.98 -6.75 1.22
CA ASP A 56 -11.15 -6.25 0.51
C ASP A 56 -12.30 -7.25 0.54
N MET A 57 -11.97 -8.54 0.54
CA MET A 57 -12.95 -9.62 0.61
C MET A 57 -13.29 -10.05 2.05
N GLY A 58 -12.67 -9.44 3.04
CA GLY A 58 -12.93 -9.77 4.43
C GLY A 58 -12.18 -11.02 4.94
N MET A 59 -11.22 -11.53 4.17
CA MET A 59 -10.45 -12.72 4.55
C MET A 59 -9.18 -12.38 5.34
N THR A 60 -8.75 -11.13 5.27
CA THR A 60 -7.56 -10.63 5.95
C THR A 60 -7.93 -9.31 6.59
N THR A 61 -7.25 -8.92 7.66
CA THR A 61 -7.54 -7.64 8.30
C THR A 61 -6.91 -6.50 7.52
N VAL A 62 -7.50 -5.31 7.67
CA VAL A 62 -6.94 -4.09 7.08
C VAL A 62 -5.53 -3.84 7.61
N GLU A 63 -5.33 -4.12 8.90
CA GLU A 63 -4.02 -3.94 9.53
C GLU A 63 -2.95 -4.82 8.89
N GLU A 64 -3.26 -6.10 8.66
CA GLU A 64 -2.32 -7.02 8.02
C GLU A 64 -2.02 -6.57 6.59
N ALA A 65 -3.04 -6.12 5.85
CA ALA A 65 -2.85 -5.62 4.50
C ALA A 65 -1.98 -4.37 4.50
N SER A 66 -2.18 -3.48 5.46
CA SER A 66 -1.39 -2.25 5.59
C SER A 66 0.08 -2.57 5.85
N ILE A 67 0.36 -3.52 6.74
CA ILE A 67 1.73 -3.93 7.06
C ILE A 67 2.39 -4.51 5.80
N ALA A 68 1.70 -5.40 5.10
CA ALA A 68 2.24 -6.00 3.88
C ALA A 68 2.49 -4.95 2.80
N PHE A 69 1.59 -3.99 2.67
CA PHE A 69 1.72 -2.90 1.71
C PHE A 69 2.98 -2.07 1.99
N VAL A 70 3.15 -1.62 3.23
CA VAL A 70 4.33 -0.83 3.61
C VAL A 70 5.61 -1.63 3.43
N THR A 71 5.59 -2.92 3.81
CA THR A 71 6.74 -3.80 3.63
C THR A 71 7.15 -3.90 2.16
N ALA A 72 6.16 -4.02 1.27
CA ALA A 72 6.44 -4.09 -0.17
C ALA A 72 7.05 -2.79 -0.69
N LEU A 73 6.53 -1.65 -0.23
CA LEU A 73 7.07 -0.34 -0.64
C LEU A 73 8.52 -0.18 -0.20
N LYS A 74 8.82 -0.56 1.03
CA LYS A 74 10.18 -0.48 1.55
C LYS A 74 11.11 -1.42 0.80
N ALA A 75 10.65 -2.63 0.50
CA ALA A 75 11.45 -3.60 -0.27
C ALA A 75 11.75 -3.09 -1.67
N ALA A 76 10.85 -2.31 -2.25
CA ALA A 76 11.03 -1.71 -3.57
C ALA A 76 11.87 -0.43 -3.53
N GLY A 77 12.28 0.01 -2.34
CA GLY A 77 13.08 1.22 -2.21
C GLY A 77 12.27 2.51 -2.34
N MET A 78 10.97 2.43 -2.23
CA MET A 78 10.12 3.62 -2.34
C MET A 78 10.16 4.44 -1.06
N ARG A 79 10.08 5.76 -1.22
CA ARG A 79 10.10 6.67 -0.10
C ARG A 79 8.68 6.90 0.40
N ILE A 80 8.47 6.64 1.67
CA ILE A 80 7.18 6.87 2.32
C ILE A 80 7.37 7.86 3.46
N ASP A 81 6.29 8.54 3.84
CA ASP A 81 6.33 9.49 4.94
C ASP A 81 6.11 8.77 6.26
N PRO A 82 7.15 8.62 7.09
CA PRO A 82 7.00 7.93 8.38
C PRO A 82 6.22 8.73 9.39
N THR A 83 6.09 10.04 9.20
CA THR A 83 5.40 10.91 10.16
C THR A 83 3.93 10.54 10.25
N LEU A 84 3.30 10.28 9.11
CA LEU A 84 1.89 9.87 9.11
C LEU A 84 1.68 8.51 9.73
N SER A 85 2.70 7.65 9.68
CA SER A 85 2.62 6.32 10.28
C SER A 85 2.64 6.36 11.79
N LEU A 86 3.06 7.47 12.38
CA LEU A 86 3.14 7.63 13.83
C LEU A 86 1.87 8.24 14.42
N LEU A 87 1.00 8.75 13.60
CA LEU A 87 -0.24 9.37 14.02
C LEU A 87 -1.38 8.36 14.05
#